data_cff9b40ecd67ff4b8d552ecaf6125ff4
#
_entry.id   cff9b40ecd67ff4b8d552ecaf6125ff4
#
_cell.length_a   1.000
_cell.length_b   1.000
_cell.length_c   1.000
_cell.angle_alpha   90.00
_cell.angle_beta   90.00
_cell.angle_gamma   90.00
#
_symmetry.space_group_name_H-M   'P 1'
#
loop_
_entity.id
_entity.type
_entity.pdbx_description
1 polymer ?
#
loop_
_entity_poly.entity_id
_entity_poly.type
_entity_poly.pdbx_seq_one_letter_code
_entity_poly.pdbx_strand_id
1 'polypeptide(L)'
;GWLVALLSTKLKHKNIAVIVLSVVFFGAYYFFCMKLSDFITSLIMNAEAFSRNIRSGFYPAYAFGMAGVGDTLDTIVFAAFSTITFAICVYVLSISFKKITTSSDRSEKKKYTGLKGKRVSQYWALWKLEGKRFISIPTYALNAGLGIIIMPVLAVVLIFKAKDVMPLLEMIKTTEYAPLIPMVASAMMASIISVDCGAAPSMSLEGKNIWILRSSPLDGKLLMRSKIDFHFSVNAFPALILAVVGTIMLKM
;
A
#
# COMPACT_ATOMS: atom_id res chain seq x y z
N GLY A 1 3.21 10.43 -5.47
CA GLY A 1 2.36 10.32 -6.68
C GLY A 1 3.06 10.86 -7.94
N TRP A 2 3.44 12.15 -8.00
CA TRP A 2 3.99 12.80 -9.20
C TRP A 2 5.33 12.21 -9.68
N LEU A 3 6.30 11.97 -8.80
CA LEU A 3 7.58 11.35 -9.14
C LEU A 3 7.40 9.93 -9.70
N VAL A 4 6.48 9.17 -9.11
CA VAL A 4 6.14 7.82 -9.57
C VAL A 4 5.51 7.86 -10.97
N ALA A 5 4.62 8.83 -11.23
CA ALA A 5 4.01 9.03 -12.54
C ALA A 5 5.07 9.40 -13.60
N LEU A 6 6.01 10.29 -13.28
CA LEU A 6 7.11 10.68 -14.16
C LEU A 6 8.06 9.51 -14.52
N LEU A 7 8.46 8.73 -13.51
CA LEU A 7 9.32 7.56 -13.71
C LEU A 7 8.61 6.46 -14.51
N SER A 8 7.31 6.29 -14.28
CA SER A 8 6.53 5.25 -14.98
C SER A 8 6.28 5.53 -16.46
N THR A 9 6.36 6.79 -16.92
CA THR A 9 6.13 7.15 -18.34
C THR A 9 7.14 6.52 -19.29
N LYS A 10 8.34 6.19 -18.82
CA LYS A 10 9.42 5.60 -19.62
C LYS A 10 9.46 4.05 -19.59
N LEU A 11 8.63 3.41 -18.78
CA LEU A 11 8.67 1.97 -18.57
C LEU A 11 7.61 1.23 -19.40
N LYS A 12 8.00 0.10 -20.01
CA LYS A 12 7.13 -0.74 -20.84
C LYS A 12 5.93 -1.32 -20.06
N HIS A 13 6.11 -1.55 -18.75
CA HIS A 13 5.08 -2.09 -17.84
C HIS A 13 4.77 -1.10 -16.71
N LYS A 14 4.24 0.07 -17.07
CA LYS A 14 3.95 1.18 -16.16
C LYS A 14 3.23 0.77 -14.87
N ASN A 15 2.19 -0.04 -14.99
CA ASN A 15 1.33 -0.41 -13.85
C ASN A 15 2.07 -1.27 -12.82
N ILE A 16 2.85 -2.25 -13.30
CA ILE A 16 3.66 -3.10 -12.40
C ILE A 16 4.76 -2.27 -11.73
N ALA A 17 5.41 -1.38 -12.47
CA ALA A 17 6.43 -0.50 -11.92
C ALA A 17 5.87 0.42 -10.82
N VAL A 18 4.66 0.97 -11.00
CA VAL A 18 3.99 1.77 -9.96
C VAL A 18 3.72 0.94 -8.71
N ILE A 19 3.21 -0.29 -8.86
CA ILE A 19 2.94 -1.18 -7.73
C ILE A 19 4.23 -1.49 -6.97
N VAL A 20 5.28 -1.94 -7.68
CA VAL A 20 6.58 -2.28 -7.07
C VAL A 20 7.19 -1.08 -6.35
N LEU A 21 7.21 0.09 -7.00
CA LEU A 21 7.77 1.29 -6.40
C LEU A 21 6.98 1.74 -5.16
N SER A 22 5.66 1.59 -5.18
CA SER A 22 4.82 1.89 -4.01
C SER A 22 5.09 0.93 -2.86
N VAL A 23 5.24 -0.37 -3.13
CA VAL A 23 5.58 -1.37 -2.11
C VAL A 23 6.95 -1.09 -1.49
N VAL A 24 7.95 -0.76 -2.32
CA VAL A 24 9.29 -0.37 -1.84
C VAL A 24 9.21 0.88 -0.96
N PHE A 25 8.44 1.88 -1.38
CA PHE A 25 8.24 3.10 -0.59
C PHE A 25 7.56 2.82 0.75
N PHE A 26 6.51 1.98 0.77
CA PHE A 26 5.86 1.56 2.02
C PHE A 26 6.80 0.76 2.92
N GLY A 27 7.61 -0.13 2.37
CA GLY A 27 8.62 -0.88 3.11
C GLY A 27 9.67 0.04 3.74
N ALA A 28 10.18 1.00 2.99
CA ALA A 28 11.13 2.00 3.48
C ALA A 28 10.51 2.89 4.57
N TYR A 29 9.26 3.33 4.37
CA TYR A 29 8.50 4.10 5.37
C TYR A 29 8.32 3.31 6.67
N TYR A 30 7.93 2.03 6.57
CA TYR A 30 7.76 1.17 7.73
C TYR A 30 9.07 0.93 8.48
N PHE A 31 10.17 0.69 7.74
CA PHE A 31 11.50 0.58 8.32
C PHE A 31 11.92 1.86 9.06
N PHE A 32 11.63 3.03 8.48
CA PHE A 32 11.87 4.31 9.14
C PHE A 32 11.04 4.45 10.41
N CYS A 33 9.75 4.06 10.39
CA CYS A 33 8.89 4.09 11.57
C CYS A 33 9.40 3.18 12.70
N MET A 34 9.96 2.02 12.38
CA MET A 34 10.57 1.13 13.39
C MET A 34 11.79 1.75 14.08
N LYS A 35 12.55 2.58 13.34
CA LYS A 35 13.71 3.30 13.86
C LYS A 35 13.37 4.62 14.54
N LEU A 36 12.12 5.06 14.41
CA LEU A 36 11.67 6.35 14.93
C LEU A 36 11.79 6.45 16.44
N SER A 37 11.52 5.37 17.17
CA SER A 37 11.65 5.33 18.65
C SER A 37 13.09 5.56 19.11
N ASP A 38 14.04 4.83 18.49
CA ASP A 38 15.47 4.99 18.80
C ASP A 38 15.93 6.40 18.44
N PHE A 39 15.45 6.93 17.32
CA PHE A 39 15.75 8.27 16.87
C PHE A 39 15.20 9.33 17.83
N ILE A 40 13.94 9.22 18.27
CA ILE A 40 13.33 10.15 19.24
C ILE A 40 14.12 10.12 20.57
N THR A 41 14.48 8.94 21.06
CA THR A 41 15.26 8.80 22.30
C THR A 41 16.62 9.48 22.16
N SER A 42 17.31 9.27 21.04
CA SER A 42 18.60 9.94 20.78
C SER A 42 18.47 11.46 20.65
N LEU A 43 17.35 11.95 20.11
CA LEU A 43 17.06 13.38 20.05
C LEU A 43 16.86 14.00 21.43
N ILE A 44 16.12 13.34 22.30
CA ILE A 44 15.86 13.83 23.66
C ILE A 44 17.16 13.88 24.45
N MET A 45 18.00 12.85 24.35
CA MET A 45 19.28 12.77 25.06
C MET A 45 20.32 13.79 24.56
N ASN A 46 20.23 14.20 23.28
CA ASN A 46 21.19 15.14 22.67
C ASN A 46 20.51 16.41 22.14
N ALA A 47 19.45 16.87 22.79
CA ALA A 47 18.59 17.95 22.32
C ALA A 47 19.34 19.25 21.96
N GLU A 48 20.33 19.65 22.75
CA GLU A 48 21.13 20.87 22.48
C GLU A 48 22.02 20.74 21.23
N ALA A 49 22.70 19.61 21.10
CA ALA A 49 23.55 19.36 19.92
C ALA A 49 22.68 19.27 18.64
N PHE A 50 21.52 18.63 18.75
CA PHE A 50 20.56 18.50 17.66
C PHE A 50 19.98 19.86 17.25
N SER A 51 19.58 20.68 18.21
CA SER A 51 19.09 22.05 17.98
C SER A 51 20.13 22.90 17.23
N ARG A 52 21.39 22.86 17.65
CA ARG A 52 22.48 23.55 16.97
C ARG A 52 22.69 23.06 15.53
N ASN A 53 22.65 21.75 15.33
CA ASN A 53 22.83 21.17 14.00
C ASN A 53 21.65 21.50 13.06
N ILE A 54 20.40 21.49 13.55
CA ILE A 54 19.26 21.91 12.75
C ILE A 54 19.33 23.39 12.42
N ARG A 55 19.68 24.23 13.39
CA ARG A 55 19.82 25.68 13.17
C ARG A 55 20.83 26.01 12.07
N SER A 56 21.96 25.29 12.02
CA SER A 56 22.99 25.50 11.00
C SER A 56 22.72 24.81 9.68
N GLY A 57 22.07 23.63 9.69
CA GLY A 57 21.85 22.80 8.50
C GLY A 57 20.52 23.05 7.78
N PHE A 58 19.44 23.26 8.54
CA PHE A 58 18.10 23.48 7.98
C PHE A 58 17.28 24.42 8.86
N TYR A 59 17.60 25.69 8.80
CA TYR A 59 16.98 26.75 9.61
C TYR A 59 15.44 26.74 9.62
N PRO A 60 14.70 26.45 8.52
CA PRO A 60 13.24 26.40 8.55
C PRO A 60 12.66 25.40 9.55
N ALA A 61 13.32 24.26 9.78
CA ALA A 61 12.88 23.30 10.78
C ALA A 61 13.14 23.81 12.21
N TYR A 62 14.23 24.53 12.44
CA TYR A 62 14.50 25.22 13.69
C TYR A 62 13.45 26.30 13.96
N ALA A 63 13.16 27.14 12.97
CA ALA A 63 12.15 28.20 13.06
C ALA A 63 10.74 27.64 13.36
N PHE A 64 10.40 26.47 12.82
CA PHE A 64 9.15 25.76 13.16
C PHE A 64 9.08 25.41 14.65
N GLY A 65 10.17 24.88 15.21
CA GLY A 65 10.25 24.55 16.65
C GLY A 65 10.14 25.80 17.52
N MET A 66 10.84 26.88 17.18
CA MET A 66 10.83 28.14 17.90
C MET A 66 9.49 28.87 17.79
N ALA A 67 8.80 28.76 16.65
CA ALA A 67 7.43 29.25 16.50
C ALA A 67 6.46 28.57 17.48
N GLY A 68 6.64 27.26 17.75
CA GLY A 68 5.86 26.53 18.74
C GLY A 68 6.11 27.00 20.20
N VAL A 69 7.24 27.64 20.46
CA VAL A 69 7.57 28.25 21.80
C VAL A 69 7.13 29.72 21.87
N GLY A 70 6.69 30.31 20.76
CA GLY A 70 6.15 31.66 20.72
C GLY A 70 7.16 32.74 20.29
N ASP A 71 8.28 32.36 19.68
CA ASP A 71 9.20 33.34 19.09
C ASP A 71 8.60 33.96 17.84
N THR A 72 8.38 35.28 17.87
CA THR A 72 7.71 36.01 16.81
C THR A 72 8.54 36.13 15.53
N LEU A 73 9.86 36.27 15.64
CA LEU A 73 10.74 36.37 14.47
C LEU A 73 10.80 35.02 13.73
N ASP A 74 11.02 33.95 14.45
CA ASP A 74 11.06 32.61 13.86
C ASP A 74 9.69 32.17 13.31
N THR A 75 8.58 32.63 13.91
CA THR A 75 7.21 32.43 13.38
C THR A 75 7.05 33.08 12.00
N ILE A 76 7.51 34.33 11.85
CA ILE A 76 7.44 35.05 10.56
C ILE A 76 8.31 34.35 9.50
N VAL A 77 9.53 33.96 9.86
CA VAL A 77 10.45 33.25 8.96
C VAL A 77 9.84 31.92 8.50
N PHE A 78 9.25 31.14 9.42
CA PHE A 78 8.60 29.88 9.08
C PHE A 78 7.37 30.10 8.21
N ALA A 79 6.54 31.10 8.48
CA ALA A 79 5.37 31.43 7.66
C ALA A 79 5.78 31.87 6.25
N ALA A 80 6.81 32.70 6.12
CA ALA A 80 7.34 33.11 4.82
C ALA A 80 7.88 31.90 4.02
N PHE A 81 8.69 31.05 4.66
CA PHE A 81 9.22 29.85 4.03
C PHE A 81 8.10 28.88 3.57
N SER A 82 7.10 28.67 4.42
CA SER A 82 5.95 27.79 4.11
C SER A 82 5.14 28.34 2.93
N THR A 83 4.90 29.66 2.90
CA THR A 83 4.18 30.32 1.82
C THR A 83 4.94 30.23 0.50
N ILE A 84 6.26 30.47 0.51
CA ILE A 84 7.11 30.35 -0.69
C ILE A 84 7.12 28.91 -1.19
N THR A 85 7.31 27.93 -0.30
CA THR A 85 7.31 26.51 -0.66
C THR A 85 5.97 26.08 -1.24
N PHE A 86 4.86 26.54 -0.65
CA PHE A 86 3.52 26.29 -1.18
C PHE A 86 3.32 26.91 -2.57
N ALA A 87 3.74 28.16 -2.78
CA ALA A 87 3.64 28.81 -4.07
C ALA A 87 4.46 28.07 -5.15
N ILE A 88 5.68 27.65 -4.82
CA ILE A 88 6.52 26.83 -5.72
C ILE A 88 5.81 25.50 -6.04
N CYS A 89 5.25 24.84 -5.05
CA CYS A 89 4.52 23.58 -5.24
C CYS A 89 3.32 23.76 -6.18
N VAL A 90 2.50 24.78 -5.95
CA VAL A 90 1.36 25.10 -6.81
C VAL A 90 1.81 25.41 -8.24
N TYR A 91 2.88 26.18 -8.40
CA TYR A 91 3.44 26.53 -9.71
C TYR A 91 3.90 25.28 -10.47
N VAL A 92 4.70 24.42 -9.82
CA VAL A 92 5.19 23.16 -10.42
C VAL A 92 4.03 22.22 -10.76
N LEU A 93 3.03 22.10 -9.87
CA LEU A 93 1.85 21.29 -10.13
C LEU A 93 1.02 21.84 -11.30
N SER A 94 0.86 23.16 -11.41
CA SER A 94 0.12 23.79 -12.50
C SER A 94 0.73 23.47 -13.87
N ILE A 95 2.05 23.61 -14.00
CA ILE A 95 2.76 23.28 -15.24
C ILE A 95 2.69 21.77 -15.55
N SER A 96 2.91 20.96 -14.52
CA SER A 96 2.92 19.51 -14.67
C SER A 96 1.54 18.94 -14.98
N PHE A 97 0.49 19.48 -14.39
CA PHE A 97 -0.89 19.08 -14.64
C PHE A 97 -1.27 19.32 -16.11
N LYS A 98 -0.95 20.51 -16.64
CA LYS A 98 -1.18 20.83 -18.05
C LYS A 98 -0.47 19.85 -18.99
N LYS A 99 0.78 19.49 -18.67
CA LYS A 99 1.56 18.52 -19.47
C LYS A 99 1.03 17.09 -19.37
N ILE A 100 0.55 16.66 -18.19
CA ILE A 100 0.00 15.32 -17.96
C ILE A 100 -1.38 15.17 -18.61
N THR A 101 -2.25 16.18 -18.50
CA THR A 101 -3.60 16.13 -19.08
C THR A 101 -3.61 16.28 -20.59
N THR A 102 -2.63 17.01 -21.17
CA THR A 102 -2.49 17.15 -22.63
C THR A 102 -1.65 16.04 -23.26
N SER A 103 -0.83 15.31 -22.48
CA SER A 103 -0.23 14.06 -22.94
C SER A 103 -1.34 13.00 -22.98
N SER A 104 -2.12 13.03 -24.06
CA SER A 104 -3.07 11.97 -24.39
C SER A 104 -2.40 10.62 -24.17
N ASP A 105 -3.05 9.75 -23.42
CA ASP A 105 -2.63 8.35 -23.30
C ASP A 105 -2.39 7.80 -24.71
N ARG A 106 -1.13 7.79 -25.13
CA ARG A 106 -0.71 7.01 -26.28
C ARG A 106 -0.83 5.56 -25.85
N SER A 107 -2.08 5.06 -25.81
CA SER A 107 -2.30 3.63 -25.81
C SER A 107 -1.56 3.11 -27.02
N GLU A 108 -0.52 2.31 -26.81
CA GLU A 108 0.13 1.59 -27.92
C GLU A 108 -0.97 0.97 -28.76
N LYS A 109 -1.09 1.40 -30.00
CA LYS A 109 -1.98 0.78 -30.98
C LYS A 109 -1.48 -0.66 -31.15
N LYS A 110 -1.97 -1.56 -30.30
CA LYS A 110 -1.71 -2.99 -30.49
C LYS A 110 -2.32 -3.38 -31.81
N LYS A 111 -1.46 -3.74 -32.77
CA LYS A 111 -1.86 -4.31 -34.03
C LYS A 111 -2.77 -5.51 -33.71
N TYR A 112 -4.00 -5.48 -34.20
CA TYR A 112 -4.95 -6.59 -34.07
C TYR A 112 -4.38 -7.80 -34.82
N THR A 113 -3.91 -8.80 -34.12
CA THR A 113 -3.33 -10.04 -34.64
C THR A 113 -4.36 -11.17 -34.62
N GLY A 114 -5.57 -10.96 -35.11
CA GLY A 114 -6.59 -11.98 -35.22
C GLY A 114 -6.94 -12.73 -33.91
N LEU A 115 -8.13 -13.31 -33.85
CA LEU A 115 -8.58 -14.12 -32.72
C LEU A 115 -7.91 -15.51 -32.72
N LYS A 116 -6.66 -15.63 -32.29
CA LYS A 116 -6.05 -16.90 -31.90
C LYS A 116 -6.41 -17.27 -30.45
N GLY A 117 -7.71 -17.30 -30.15
CA GLY A 117 -8.19 -17.64 -28.81
C GLY A 117 -8.45 -19.14 -28.68
N LYS A 118 -7.83 -19.81 -27.73
CA LYS A 118 -8.30 -21.12 -27.26
C LYS A 118 -9.68 -20.94 -26.63
N ARG A 119 -10.64 -21.82 -26.94
CA ARG A 119 -11.94 -21.84 -26.24
C ARG A 119 -11.69 -22.13 -24.76
N VAL A 120 -12.03 -21.16 -23.91
CA VAL A 120 -11.95 -21.25 -22.45
C VAL A 120 -13.37 -21.14 -21.92
N SER A 121 -13.72 -21.83 -20.83
CA SER A 121 -15.05 -21.68 -20.23
C SER A 121 -15.29 -20.21 -19.83
N GLN A 122 -16.55 -19.78 -19.87
CA GLN A 122 -16.96 -18.41 -19.55
C GLN A 122 -16.47 -17.98 -18.16
N TYR A 123 -16.56 -18.89 -17.18
CA TYR A 123 -16.09 -18.65 -15.81
C TYR A 123 -14.59 -18.29 -15.77
N TRP A 124 -13.73 -19.11 -16.36
CA TRP A 124 -12.30 -18.86 -16.36
C TRP A 124 -11.89 -17.64 -17.19
N ALA A 125 -12.67 -17.31 -18.24
CA ALA A 125 -12.45 -16.10 -19.00
C ALA A 125 -12.73 -14.84 -18.13
N LEU A 126 -13.83 -14.85 -17.38
CA LEU A 126 -14.20 -13.76 -16.46
C LEU A 126 -13.20 -13.65 -15.29
N TRP A 127 -12.80 -14.77 -14.70
CA TRP A 127 -11.81 -14.82 -13.64
C TRP A 127 -10.46 -14.23 -14.10
N LYS A 128 -9.98 -14.59 -15.27
CA LYS A 128 -8.75 -14.01 -15.86
C LYS A 128 -8.91 -12.54 -16.21
N LEU A 129 -10.09 -12.12 -16.64
CA LEU A 129 -10.39 -10.72 -16.91
C LEU A 129 -10.27 -9.87 -15.65
N GLU A 130 -10.81 -10.37 -14.54
CA GLU A 130 -10.70 -9.70 -13.23
C GLU A 130 -9.24 -9.59 -12.77
N GLY A 131 -8.45 -10.65 -12.91
CA GLY A 131 -7.02 -10.62 -12.63
C GLY A 131 -6.24 -9.60 -13.47
N LYS A 132 -6.54 -9.52 -14.77
CA LYS A 132 -5.94 -8.48 -15.62
C LYS A 132 -6.34 -7.08 -15.19
N ARG A 133 -7.60 -6.87 -14.83
CA ARG A 133 -8.12 -5.59 -14.33
C ARG A 133 -7.44 -5.20 -13.02
N PHE A 134 -7.33 -6.15 -12.09
CA PHE A 134 -6.65 -5.94 -10.81
C PHE A 134 -5.24 -5.39 -10.99
N ILE A 135 -4.44 -6.01 -11.86
CA ILE A 135 -3.05 -5.56 -12.12
C ILE A 135 -3.01 -4.29 -12.97
N SER A 136 -4.01 -4.05 -13.83
CA SER A 136 -4.01 -2.92 -14.76
C SER A 136 -4.33 -1.58 -14.09
N ILE A 137 -4.93 -1.59 -12.90
CA ILE A 137 -5.28 -0.37 -12.15
C ILE A 137 -4.45 -0.32 -10.87
N PRO A 138 -3.31 0.40 -10.86
CA PRO A 138 -2.37 0.38 -9.73
C PRO A 138 -3.00 0.79 -8.40
N THR A 139 -3.86 1.81 -8.40
CA THR A 139 -4.55 2.28 -7.19
C THR A 139 -5.47 1.19 -6.61
N TYR A 140 -6.16 0.45 -7.49
CA TYR A 140 -6.99 -0.67 -7.08
C TYR A 140 -6.16 -1.82 -6.51
N ALA A 141 -5.08 -2.21 -7.22
CA ALA A 141 -4.19 -3.26 -6.77
C ALA A 141 -3.53 -2.94 -5.41
N LEU A 142 -3.14 -1.69 -5.19
CA LEU A 142 -2.54 -1.26 -3.92
C LEU A 142 -3.56 -1.22 -2.79
N ASN A 143 -4.76 -0.66 -3.01
CA ASN A 143 -5.75 -0.53 -1.95
C ASN A 143 -6.41 -1.86 -1.59
N ALA A 144 -6.70 -2.69 -2.60
CA ALA A 144 -7.39 -3.96 -2.42
C ALA A 144 -6.43 -5.16 -2.36
N GLY A 145 -5.14 -4.96 -2.46
CA GLY A 145 -4.13 -6.02 -2.46
C GLY A 145 -3.04 -5.82 -1.42
N LEU A 146 -3.19 -4.82 -0.56
CA LEU A 146 -2.18 -4.52 0.46
C LEU A 146 -2.02 -5.69 1.44
N GLY A 147 -3.12 -6.31 1.87
CA GLY A 147 -3.12 -7.48 2.73
C GLY A 147 -2.47 -8.69 2.09
N ILE A 148 -2.64 -8.88 0.77
CA ILE A 148 -2.00 -9.95 0.00
C ILE A 148 -0.47 -9.90 0.15
N ILE A 149 0.08 -8.69 0.29
CA ILE A 149 1.53 -8.48 0.46
C ILE A 149 1.91 -8.52 1.93
N ILE A 150 1.11 -7.90 2.80
CA ILE A 150 1.40 -7.81 4.23
C ILE A 150 1.38 -9.19 4.90
N MET A 151 0.43 -10.06 4.56
CA MET A 151 0.33 -11.39 5.20
C MET A 151 1.59 -12.26 5.02
N PRO A 152 2.16 -12.45 3.80
CA PRO A 152 3.40 -13.18 3.65
C PRO A 152 4.59 -12.50 4.32
N VAL A 153 4.64 -11.15 4.28
CA VAL A 153 5.70 -10.39 4.96
C VAL A 153 5.63 -10.61 6.47
N LEU A 154 4.44 -10.57 7.06
CA LEU A 154 4.25 -10.88 8.48
C LEU A 154 4.65 -12.32 8.80
N ALA A 155 4.30 -13.29 7.95
CA ALA A 155 4.72 -14.68 8.14
C ALA A 155 6.25 -14.81 8.15
N VAL A 156 6.93 -14.15 7.22
CA VAL A 156 8.40 -14.12 7.15
C VAL A 156 9.00 -13.44 8.39
N VAL A 157 8.45 -12.28 8.80
CA VAL A 157 8.91 -11.55 10.00
C VAL A 157 8.74 -12.40 11.26
N LEU A 158 7.61 -13.11 11.40
CA LEU A 158 7.38 -14.02 12.52
C LEU A 158 8.43 -15.13 12.58
N ILE A 159 8.80 -15.71 11.43
CA ILE A 159 9.84 -16.75 11.37
C ILE A 159 11.21 -16.18 11.81
N PHE A 160 11.61 -15.03 11.27
CA PHE A 160 12.91 -14.42 11.61
C PHE A 160 12.97 -13.91 13.06
N LYS A 161 11.84 -13.44 13.59
CA LYS A 161 11.71 -12.94 14.96
C LYS A 161 11.25 -14.00 15.96
N ALA A 162 11.23 -15.25 15.56
CA ALA A 162 10.82 -16.37 16.40
C ALA A 162 11.53 -16.36 17.76
N LYS A 163 12.86 -16.17 17.75
CA LYS A 163 13.70 -16.15 18.97
C LYS A 163 13.32 -15.04 19.95
N ASP A 164 12.82 -13.92 19.44
CA ASP A 164 12.43 -12.78 20.27
C ASP A 164 10.99 -12.92 20.77
N VAL A 165 10.12 -13.53 19.95
CA VAL A 165 8.68 -13.65 20.22
C VAL A 165 8.37 -14.87 21.12
N MET A 166 9.10 -15.99 20.97
CA MET A 166 8.83 -17.24 21.71
C MET A 166 8.93 -17.06 23.24
N PRO A 167 9.98 -16.44 23.82
CA PRO A 167 10.06 -16.25 25.27
C PRO A 167 8.88 -15.43 25.81
N LEU A 168 8.44 -14.42 25.03
CA LEU A 168 7.28 -13.61 25.40
C LEU A 168 5.98 -14.42 25.40
N LEU A 169 5.79 -15.26 24.38
CA LEU A 169 4.65 -16.16 24.31
C LEU A 169 4.64 -17.20 25.44
N GLU A 170 5.79 -17.77 25.77
CA GLU A 170 5.92 -18.70 26.90
C GLU A 170 5.59 -18.03 28.23
N MET A 171 6.05 -16.80 28.45
CA MET A 171 5.71 -16.05 29.63
C MET A 171 4.19 -15.82 29.76
N ILE A 172 3.51 -15.50 28.64
CA ILE A 172 2.06 -15.28 28.67
C ILE A 172 1.31 -16.61 28.82
N LYS A 173 1.82 -17.73 28.26
CA LYS A 173 1.22 -19.07 28.39
C LYS A 173 1.14 -19.54 29.85
N THR A 174 1.99 -19.06 30.73
CA THR A 174 1.97 -19.37 32.17
C THR A 174 0.97 -18.55 32.98
N THR A 175 0.32 -17.57 32.35
CA THR A 175 -0.65 -16.68 32.98
C THR A 175 -2.10 -17.11 32.69
N GLU A 176 -3.06 -16.55 33.41
CA GLU A 176 -4.50 -16.71 33.15
C GLU A 176 -4.92 -16.21 31.76
N TYR A 177 -4.08 -15.41 31.12
CA TYR A 177 -4.32 -14.82 29.80
C TYR A 177 -3.94 -15.75 28.62
N ALA A 178 -3.42 -16.94 28.88
CA ALA A 178 -3.03 -17.91 27.85
C ALA A 178 -4.12 -18.15 26.78
N PRO A 179 -5.43 -18.29 27.12
CA PRO A 179 -6.48 -18.48 26.13
C PRO A 179 -6.73 -17.29 25.20
N LEU A 180 -6.27 -16.10 25.58
CA LEU A 180 -6.43 -14.90 24.77
C LEU A 180 -5.45 -14.86 23.58
N ILE A 181 -4.30 -15.56 23.64
CA ILE A 181 -3.29 -15.54 22.58
C ILE A 181 -3.88 -15.95 21.22
N PRO A 182 -4.51 -17.13 21.07
CA PRO A 182 -5.09 -17.52 19.79
C PRO A 182 -6.28 -16.63 19.38
N MET A 183 -7.02 -16.10 20.35
CA MET A 183 -8.14 -15.20 20.08
C MET A 183 -7.65 -13.86 19.49
N VAL A 184 -6.63 -13.26 20.09
CA VAL A 184 -6.02 -12.01 19.59
C VAL A 184 -5.36 -12.25 18.23
N ALA A 185 -4.62 -13.34 18.07
CA ALA A 185 -3.98 -13.68 16.80
C ALA A 185 -5.02 -13.86 15.68
N SER A 186 -6.12 -14.56 15.93
CA SER A 186 -7.20 -14.74 14.95
C SER A 186 -7.93 -13.43 14.65
N ALA A 187 -8.15 -12.56 15.64
CA ALA A 187 -8.76 -11.25 15.46
C ALA A 187 -7.86 -10.34 14.61
N MET A 188 -6.55 -10.35 14.83
CA MET A 188 -5.59 -9.61 14.00
C MET A 188 -5.60 -10.10 12.56
N MET A 189 -5.60 -11.41 12.33
CA MET A 189 -5.71 -12.00 10.99
C MET A 189 -7.02 -11.61 10.31
N ALA A 190 -8.14 -11.71 11.01
CA ALA A 190 -9.45 -11.31 10.49
C ALA A 190 -9.47 -9.82 10.12
N SER A 191 -8.85 -8.97 10.92
CA SER A 191 -8.74 -7.53 10.65
C SER A 191 -7.95 -7.26 9.36
N ILE A 192 -6.81 -7.92 9.16
CA ILE A 192 -5.99 -7.77 7.95
C ILE A 192 -6.78 -8.23 6.71
N ILE A 193 -7.47 -9.36 6.78
CA ILE A 193 -8.29 -9.89 5.67
C ILE A 193 -9.46 -8.94 5.38
N SER A 194 -10.06 -8.33 6.40
CA SER A 194 -11.20 -7.42 6.25
C SER A 194 -10.84 -6.10 5.56
N VAL A 195 -9.58 -5.65 5.66
CA VAL A 195 -9.11 -4.46 4.94
C VAL A 195 -9.05 -4.70 3.43
N ASP A 196 -8.90 -5.94 3.00
CA ASP A 196 -8.82 -6.33 1.59
C ASP A 196 -10.20 -6.46 0.93
N CYS A 197 -10.98 -5.39 0.90
CA CYS A 197 -12.30 -5.33 0.26
C CYS A 197 -12.23 -5.22 -1.28
N GLY A 198 -11.45 -6.09 -1.95
CA GLY A 198 -11.25 -6.00 -3.41
C GLY A 198 -12.52 -6.28 -4.24
N ALA A 199 -13.40 -7.15 -3.77
CA ALA A 199 -14.59 -7.54 -4.53
C ALA A 199 -15.63 -6.40 -4.65
N ALA A 200 -15.80 -5.58 -3.63
CA ALA A 200 -16.79 -4.51 -3.61
C ALA A 200 -16.53 -3.41 -4.67
N PRO A 201 -15.32 -2.81 -4.76
CA PRO A 201 -15.04 -1.80 -5.77
C PRO A 201 -14.91 -2.37 -7.19
N SER A 202 -14.72 -3.69 -7.36
CA SER A 202 -14.58 -4.33 -8.66
C SER A 202 -15.78 -4.08 -9.59
N MET A 203 -16.98 -3.97 -9.03
CA MET A 203 -18.19 -3.61 -9.79
C MET A 203 -18.19 -2.14 -10.22
N SER A 204 -17.81 -1.24 -9.30
CA SER A 204 -17.77 0.19 -9.58
C SER A 204 -16.69 0.56 -10.60
N LEU A 205 -15.60 -0.19 -10.64
CA LEU A 205 -14.51 0.00 -11.61
C LEU A 205 -14.89 -0.36 -13.05
N GLU A 206 -15.95 -1.10 -13.26
CA GLU A 206 -16.48 -1.31 -14.60
C GLU A 206 -17.08 -0.02 -15.16
N GLY A 207 -17.68 0.79 -14.32
CA GLY A 207 -18.19 2.11 -14.65
C GLY A 207 -19.00 2.13 -15.95
N LYS A 208 -18.61 3.01 -16.87
CA LYS A 208 -19.26 3.15 -18.19
C LYS A 208 -19.13 1.92 -19.09
N ASN A 209 -18.23 0.98 -18.80
CA ASN A 209 -17.97 -0.20 -19.64
C ASN A 209 -18.82 -1.43 -19.24
N ILE A 210 -19.64 -1.33 -18.19
CA ILE A 210 -20.50 -2.43 -17.72
C ILE A 210 -21.49 -2.91 -18.81
N TRP A 211 -21.86 -2.04 -19.74
CA TRP A 211 -22.74 -2.38 -20.84
C TRP A 211 -22.17 -3.47 -21.76
N ILE A 212 -20.83 -3.54 -21.90
CA ILE A 212 -20.14 -4.56 -22.72
C ILE A 212 -20.41 -5.96 -22.15
N LEU A 213 -20.35 -6.09 -20.82
CA LEU A 213 -20.65 -7.36 -20.16
C LEU A 213 -22.14 -7.69 -20.19
N ARG A 214 -22.99 -6.67 -20.05
CA ARG A 214 -24.46 -6.82 -20.11
C ARG A 214 -24.98 -7.14 -21.52
N SER A 215 -24.29 -6.70 -22.57
CA SER A 215 -24.65 -7.05 -23.96
C SER A 215 -24.20 -8.44 -24.36
N SER A 216 -23.36 -9.10 -23.57
CA SER A 216 -22.93 -10.48 -23.79
C SER A 216 -23.96 -11.46 -23.18
N PRO A 217 -24.14 -12.67 -23.74
CA PRO A 217 -25.04 -13.69 -23.19
C PRO A 217 -24.42 -14.34 -21.96
N LEU A 218 -24.19 -13.55 -20.93
CA LEU A 218 -23.56 -13.96 -19.65
C LEU A 218 -24.61 -13.94 -18.55
N ASP A 219 -24.65 -15.02 -17.75
CA ASP A 219 -25.44 -15.03 -16.52
C ASP A 219 -24.83 -14.07 -15.49
N GLY A 220 -25.64 -13.17 -14.93
CA GLY A 220 -25.23 -12.24 -13.88
C GLY A 220 -24.65 -12.94 -12.65
N LYS A 221 -25.18 -14.11 -12.28
CA LYS A 221 -24.65 -14.92 -11.18
C LYS A 221 -23.23 -15.41 -11.47
N LEU A 222 -22.96 -15.84 -12.70
CA LEU A 222 -21.63 -16.29 -13.11
C LEU A 222 -20.62 -15.13 -13.06
N LEU A 223 -21.03 -13.95 -13.48
CA LEU A 223 -20.22 -12.74 -13.43
C LEU A 223 -19.84 -12.39 -11.98
N MET A 224 -20.82 -12.35 -11.08
CA MET A 224 -20.60 -12.04 -9.67
C MET A 224 -19.71 -13.09 -8.99
N ARG A 225 -20.02 -14.36 -9.22
CA ARG A 225 -19.25 -15.47 -8.66
C ARG A 225 -17.79 -15.41 -9.10
N SER A 226 -17.51 -15.20 -10.36
CA SER A 226 -16.12 -15.14 -10.85
C SER A 226 -15.31 -14.01 -10.22
N LYS A 227 -15.94 -12.87 -9.90
CA LYS A 227 -15.31 -11.74 -9.20
C LYS A 227 -15.01 -12.08 -7.74
N ILE A 228 -16.00 -12.61 -7.03
CA ILE A 228 -15.85 -13.00 -5.61
C ILE A 228 -14.78 -14.08 -5.49
N ASP A 229 -14.85 -15.12 -6.32
CA ASP A 229 -13.92 -16.24 -6.30
C ASP A 229 -12.48 -15.81 -6.63
N PHE A 230 -12.30 -14.82 -7.52
CA PHE A 230 -10.99 -14.25 -7.79
C PHE A 230 -10.40 -13.61 -6.54
N HIS A 231 -11.11 -12.69 -5.91
CA HIS A 231 -10.62 -11.99 -4.71
C HIS A 231 -10.45 -12.95 -3.53
N PHE A 232 -11.36 -13.89 -3.37
CA PHE A 232 -11.22 -14.94 -2.36
C PHE A 232 -9.94 -15.76 -2.57
N SER A 233 -9.70 -16.23 -3.80
CA SER A 233 -8.53 -17.06 -4.11
C SER A 233 -7.21 -16.32 -3.87
N VAL A 234 -7.16 -15.04 -4.25
CA VAL A 234 -5.94 -14.23 -4.11
C VAL A 234 -5.64 -13.92 -2.64
N ASN A 235 -6.66 -13.76 -1.79
CA ASN A 235 -6.50 -13.51 -0.36
C ASN A 235 -6.34 -14.80 0.46
N ALA A 236 -7.00 -15.89 0.08
CA ALA A 236 -6.97 -17.15 0.83
C ALA A 236 -5.56 -17.76 0.89
N PHE A 237 -4.79 -17.68 -0.19
CA PHE A 237 -3.45 -18.26 -0.24
C PHE A 237 -2.48 -17.60 0.75
N PRO A 238 -2.27 -16.28 0.78
CA PRO A 238 -1.42 -15.65 1.78
C PRO A 238 -1.96 -15.76 3.21
N ALA A 239 -3.28 -15.76 3.38
CA ALA A 239 -3.90 -15.97 4.68
C ALA A 239 -3.60 -17.36 5.24
N LEU A 240 -3.65 -18.40 4.41
CA LEU A 240 -3.29 -19.76 4.80
C LEU A 240 -1.81 -19.88 5.20
N ILE A 241 -0.91 -19.23 4.46
CA ILE A 241 0.52 -19.21 4.82
C ILE A 241 0.70 -18.59 6.22
N LEU A 242 0.10 -17.43 6.46
CA LEU A 242 0.19 -16.75 7.75
C LEU A 242 -0.44 -17.60 8.88
N ALA A 243 -1.58 -18.25 8.62
CA ALA A 243 -2.25 -19.12 9.58
C ALA A 243 -1.39 -20.33 9.95
N VAL A 244 -0.78 -21.00 8.98
CA VAL A 244 0.12 -22.14 9.21
C VAL A 244 1.33 -21.72 10.03
N VAL A 245 2.00 -20.64 9.63
CA VAL A 245 3.16 -20.12 10.38
C VAL A 245 2.76 -19.72 11.80
N GLY A 246 1.66 -18.99 11.97
CA GLY A 246 1.14 -18.61 13.28
C GLY A 246 0.79 -19.82 14.16
N THR A 247 0.17 -20.86 13.59
CA THR A 247 -0.17 -22.08 14.34
C THR A 247 1.07 -22.84 14.80
N ILE A 248 2.09 -22.94 13.93
CA ILE A 248 3.35 -23.60 14.28
C ILE A 248 4.03 -22.82 15.42
N MET A 249 4.08 -21.50 15.33
CA MET A 249 4.67 -20.63 16.35
C MET A 249 3.93 -20.70 17.68
N LEU A 250 2.59 -20.81 17.68
CA LEU A 250 1.79 -20.89 18.91
C LEU A 250 1.85 -22.28 19.59
N LYS A 251 2.16 -23.33 18.82
CA LYS A 251 2.28 -24.70 19.37
C LYS A 251 3.67 -25.01 19.92
N MET A 252 4.71 -24.33 19.45
CA MET A 252 6.07 -24.43 20.00
C MET A 252 6.20 -23.68 21.33
#